data_363e6de5dec9cf00a99428c638aa7ccf
#
_entry.id   363e6de5dec9cf00a99428c638aa7ccf
#
_cell.length_a   1.000
_cell.length_b   1.000
_cell.length_c   1.000
_cell.angle_alpha   90.00
_cell.angle_beta   90.00
_cell.angle_gamma   90.00
#
_symmetry.space_group_name_H-M   'P 1'
#
loop_
_entity.id
_entity.type
_entity.pdbx_description
1 polymer ?
#
loop_
_entity_poly.entity_id
_entity_poly.type
_entity_poly.pdbx_seq_one_letter_code
_entity_poly.pdbx_strand_id
1 'polypeptide(L)'
;MIQYFDWLPQLEALEGVDSIENELVLFRYKEVMPRLMRDMPMHSDTMRNPHKFDFFIFVNHTAGSMKFKVDMEEYELANPFNMIKLAPGQIVSFDKISADFDAMIVFLSKRFIENLLVYVNGSVPFRFGSHHNLIEHYEVDATDPTPNLFFNAVKHCLRDKANPYRLQFVQHVMMAMFYSSSKIREFDNETPQARSNADVLSKEFLVLVKEHFRKERQLKFYADSLCITPRYLSRVVKECTGSSAAEWIERCVVLEARALLKSTNMTIQQISDELNFPSQTFFGKYFKRRVGMSPKEYRRVG
;
A
#
# COMPACT_ATOMS: atom_id res chain seq x y z
N MET A 1 7.17 9.33 24.27
CA MET A 1 8.20 8.68 23.42
C MET A 1 7.44 7.97 22.30
N ILE A 2 7.76 8.22 21.01
CA ILE A 2 7.10 7.56 19.88
C ILE A 2 7.63 6.12 19.81
N GLN A 3 6.73 5.14 19.88
CA GLN A 3 7.11 3.73 19.74
C GLN A 3 7.08 3.32 18.27
N TYR A 4 8.16 2.68 17.82
CA TYR A 4 8.24 2.08 16.49
C TYR A 4 7.90 0.60 16.62
N PHE A 5 6.94 0.13 15.83
CA PHE A 5 6.56 -1.28 15.81
C PHE A 5 6.86 -1.91 14.46
N ASP A 6 7.70 -2.93 14.49
CA ASP A 6 7.83 -3.91 13.42
C ASP A 6 6.90 -5.09 13.73
N TRP A 7 5.63 -4.90 13.43
CA TRP A 7 4.57 -5.77 13.92
C TRP A 7 4.28 -6.97 13.02
N LEU A 8 4.60 -6.89 11.73
CA LEU A 8 4.18 -7.93 10.78
C LEU A 8 4.60 -9.33 11.23
N PRO A 9 5.87 -9.60 11.60
CA PRO A 9 6.27 -10.94 12.04
C PRO A 9 5.62 -11.40 13.35
N GLN A 10 5.33 -10.46 14.26
CA GLN A 10 4.71 -10.80 15.56
C GLN A 10 3.23 -11.14 15.41
N LEU A 11 2.52 -10.43 14.53
CA LEU A 11 1.11 -10.68 14.24
C LEU A 11 0.89 -11.96 13.44
N GLU A 12 1.80 -12.30 12.53
CA GLU A 12 1.73 -13.53 11.74
C GLU A 12 1.73 -14.80 12.58
N ALA A 13 2.31 -14.74 13.78
CA ALA A 13 2.36 -15.87 14.71
C ALA A 13 1.08 -16.05 15.54
N LEU A 14 0.13 -15.11 15.50
CA LEU A 14 -1.07 -15.15 16.32
C LEU A 14 -2.17 -16.04 15.74
N GLU A 15 -2.88 -16.72 16.60
CA GLU A 15 -4.07 -17.47 16.23
C GLU A 15 -5.20 -16.53 15.77
N GLY A 16 -5.84 -16.86 14.65
CA GLY A 16 -6.90 -16.05 14.06
C GLY A 16 -6.41 -15.02 13.04
N VAL A 17 -5.09 -14.99 12.82
CA VAL A 17 -4.45 -14.14 11.79
C VAL A 17 -4.18 -14.99 10.55
N ASP A 18 -4.62 -14.47 9.40
CA ASP A 18 -4.31 -15.05 8.09
C ASP A 18 -3.26 -14.15 7.41
N SER A 19 -2.16 -14.73 6.87
CA SER A 19 -1.03 -13.94 6.38
C SER A 19 -0.32 -14.51 5.15
N ILE A 20 0.41 -13.64 4.46
CA ILE A 20 1.54 -13.96 3.58
C ILE A 20 2.76 -13.31 4.17
N GLU A 21 3.77 -14.11 4.47
CA GLU A 21 4.99 -13.72 5.19
C GLU A 21 5.58 -12.40 4.67
N ASN A 22 5.75 -11.43 5.57
CA ASN A 22 6.28 -10.10 5.31
C ASN A 22 5.54 -9.27 4.24
N GLU A 23 4.35 -9.69 3.79
CA GLU A 23 3.61 -8.97 2.75
C GLU A 23 2.24 -8.49 3.20
N LEU A 24 1.47 -9.37 3.84
CA LEU A 24 0.09 -9.10 4.22
C LEU A 24 -0.31 -9.83 5.49
N VAL A 25 -1.04 -9.11 6.34
CA VAL A 25 -1.71 -9.68 7.52
C VAL A 25 -3.17 -9.26 7.49
N LEU A 26 -4.08 -10.22 7.65
CA LEU A 26 -5.53 -10.03 7.69
C LEU A 26 -6.11 -10.66 8.95
N PHE A 27 -6.90 -9.90 9.70
CA PHE A 27 -7.61 -10.42 10.86
C PHE A 27 -8.88 -9.63 11.18
N ARG A 28 -9.75 -10.23 11.99
CA ARG A 28 -10.92 -9.55 12.57
C ARG A 28 -10.60 -9.02 13.96
N TYR A 29 -10.90 -7.76 14.22
CA TYR A 29 -10.59 -7.07 15.47
C TYR A 29 -11.03 -7.87 16.71
N LYS A 30 -12.30 -8.28 16.77
CA LYS A 30 -12.85 -9.02 17.90
C LYS A 30 -12.19 -10.40 18.14
N GLU A 31 -11.63 -11.02 17.10
CA GLU A 31 -11.00 -12.33 17.22
C GLU A 31 -9.57 -12.23 17.78
N VAL A 32 -8.82 -11.19 17.40
CA VAL A 32 -7.38 -11.09 17.65
C VAL A 32 -7.03 -10.05 18.71
N MET A 33 -7.56 -8.83 18.62
CA MET A 33 -7.11 -7.72 19.47
C MET A 33 -7.34 -7.94 20.98
N PRO A 34 -8.45 -8.53 21.45
CA PRO A 34 -8.63 -8.81 22.88
C PRO A 34 -7.61 -9.81 23.44
N ARG A 35 -7.12 -10.74 22.62
CA ARG A 35 -6.05 -11.69 23.00
C ARG A 35 -4.69 -11.00 22.98
N LEU A 36 -4.40 -10.24 21.91
CA LEU A 36 -3.18 -9.47 21.78
C LEU A 36 -2.99 -8.51 22.96
N MET A 37 -4.04 -7.81 23.38
CA MET A 37 -4.02 -6.90 24.52
C MET A 37 -3.81 -7.61 25.86
N ARG A 38 -4.19 -8.89 25.98
CA ARG A 38 -4.01 -9.70 27.18
C ARG A 38 -2.60 -10.27 27.27
N ASP A 39 -2.07 -10.74 26.15
CA ASP A 39 -0.85 -11.54 26.10
C ASP A 39 0.41 -10.68 25.92
N MET A 40 0.29 -9.52 25.33
CA MET A 40 1.33 -8.52 25.34
C MET A 40 1.16 -7.59 26.56
N PRO A 41 2.24 -7.13 27.20
CA PRO A 41 2.16 -6.14 28.28
C PRO A 41 1.80 -4.75 27.74
N MET A 42 0.87 -4.73 26.79
CA MET A 42 0.22 -3.54 26.31
C MET A 42 -0.87 -3.16 27.29
N HIS A 43 -0.47 -2.48 28.38
CA HIS A 43 -1.44 -1.84 29.27
C HIS A 43 -2.35 -0.92 28.43
N SER A 44 -3.56 -0.69 28.91
CA SER A 44 -4.52 0.23 28.26
C SER A 44 -3.91 1.60 27.90
N ASP A 45 -2.88 2.02 28.61
CA ASP A 45 -2.12 3.23 28.35
C ASP A 45 -1.17 3.10 27.14
N THR A 46 -0.76 1.89 26.76
CA THR A 46 0.11 1.71 25.59
C THR A 46 -0.60 2.07 24.29
N MET A 47 -1.88 1.71 24.13
CA MET A 47 -2.66 2.09 22.94
C MET A 47 -2.89 3.61 22.83
N ARG A 48 -2.91 4.32 23.96
CA ARG A 48 -3.01 5.79 23.98
C ARG A 48 -1.70 6.49 23.61
N ASN A 49 -0.57 5.78 23.72
CA ASN A 49 0.71 6.33 23.29
C ASN A 49 0.75 6.45 21.76
N PRO A 50 1.41 7.49 21.22
CA PRO A 50 1.59 7.62 19.79
C PRO A 50 2.45 6.48 19.22
N HIS A 51 1.92 5.80 18.20
CA HIS A 51 2.58 4.72 17.47
C HIS A 51 2.89 5.15 16.05
N LYS A 52 4.03 4.74 15.52
CA LYS A 52 4.41 4.95 14.14
C LYS A 52 4.64 3.61 13.46
N PHE A 53 3.94 3.40 12.35
CA PHE A 53 3.98 2.16 11.59
C PHE A 53 4.77 2.34 10.28
N ASP A 54 5.43 1.28 9.82
CA ASP A 54 6.15 1.25 8.54
C ASP A 54 5.45 0.42 7.45
N PHE A 55 4.15 0.24 7.59
CA PHE A 55 3.28 -0.49 6.68
C PHE A 55 1.94 0.25 6.52
N PHE A 56 1.18 -0.12 5.50
CA PHE A 56 -0.17 0.40 5.28
C PHE A 56 -1.17 -0.35 6.14
N ILE A 57 -2.15 0.38 6.68
CA ILE A 57 -3.23 -0.19 7.48
C ILE A 57 -4.56 0.17 6.82
N PHE A 58 -5.38 -0.84 6.57
CA PHE A 58 -6.76 -0.69 6.15
C PHE A 58 -7.66 -1.24 7.25
N VAL A 59 -8.60 -0.42 7.69
CA VAL A 59 -9.59 -0.83 8.67
C VAL A 59 -10.96 -0.69 8.04
N ASN A 60 -11.64 -1.80 7.79
CA ASN A 60 -13.03 -1.80 7.39
C ASN A 60 -13.90 -1.94 8.63
N HIS A 61 -14.44 -0.81 9.10
CA HIS A 61 -15.24 -0.70 10.30
C HIS A 61 -16.64 -1.28 10.09
N THR A 62 -17.05 -2.21 10.94
CA THR A 62 -18.33 -2.93 10.79
C THR A 62 -19.28 -2.75 11.97
N ALA A 63 -18.78 -2.38 13.16
CA ALA A 63 -19.62 -2.14 14.34
C ALA A 63 -18.91 -1.31 15.40
N GLY A 64 -19.67 -0.70 16.29
CA GLY A 64 -19.18 0.07 17.44
C GLY A 64 -18.64 1.44 17.07
N SER A 65 -17.85 2.02 17.96
CA SER A 65 -17.25 3.35 17.75
C SER A 65 -15.80 3.39 18.20
N MET A 66 -15.02 4.30 17.58
CA MET A 66 -13.62 4.51 17.93
C MET A 66 -13.25 5.98 17.79
N LYS A 67 -12.56 6.51 18.81
CA LYS A 67 -11.87 7.81 18.75
C LYS A 67 -10.37 7.60 18.68
N PHE A 68 -9.72 8.26 17.75
CA PHE A 68 -8.29 8.13 17.52
C PHE A 68 -7.72 9.43 16.94
N LYS A 69 -6.40 9.55 17.00
CA LYS A 69 -5.68 10.69 16.42
C LYS A 69 -4.69 10.18 15.37
N VAL A 70 -4.56 10.94 14.30
CA VAL A 70 -3.53 10.72 13.28
C VAL A 70 -2.81 12.04 13.04
N ASP A 71 -1.49 12.06 13.22
CA ASP A 71 -0.64 13.25 13.06
C ASP A 71 -1.17 14.50 13.78
N MET A 72 -1.74 14.31 15.00
CA MET A 72 -2.37 15.32 15.87
C MET A 72 -3.80 15.76 15.52
N GLU A 73 -4.39 15.30 14.41
CA GLU A 73 -5.80 15.51 14.10
C GLU A 73 -6.67 14.42 14.73
N GLU A 74 -7.83 14.84 15.27
CA GLU A 74 -8.77 13.92 15.93
C GLU A 74 -9.81 13.41 14.96
N TYR A 75 -10.10 12.11 15.06
CA TYR A 75 -11.09 11.41 14.23
C TYR A 75 -12.02 10.59 15.11
N GLU A 76 -13.27 10.51 14.69
CA GLU A 76 -14.28 9.68 15.35
C GLU A 76 -15.02 8.81 14.32
N LEU A 77 -15.06 7.51 14.58
CA LEU A 77 -15.92 6.56 13.89
C LEU A 77 -17.11 6.30 14.78
N ALA A 78 -18.28 6.78 14.40
CA ALA A 78 -19.53 6.57 15.13
C ALA A 78 -20.50 5.66 14.39
N ASN A 79 -20.44 5.64 13.06
CA ASN A 79 -21.30 4.84 12.20
C ASN A 79 -20.51 3.69 11.57
N PRO A 80 -21.09 2.48 11.44
CA PRO A 80 -20.46 1.38 10.72
C PRO A 80 -20.30 1.71 9.22
N PHE A 81 -19.53 0.84 8.52
CA PHE A 81 -19.24 0.95 7.09
C PHE A 81 -18.31 2.11 6.71
N ASN A 82 -17.31 2.36 7.54
CA ASN A 82 -16.22 3.28 7.22
C ASN A 82 -14.95 2.50 6.91
N MET A 83 -14.19 2.96 5.92
CA MET A 83 -12.83 2.49 5.71
C MET A 83 -11.83 3.55 6.15
N ILE A 84 -10.91 3.14 7.01
CA ILE A 84 -9.75 3.96 7.38
C ILE A 84 -8.55 3.46 6.59
N LYS A 85 -7.76 4.40 6.09
CA LYS A 85 -6.52 4.13 5.37
C LYS A 85 -5.38 4.88 6.03
N LEU A 86 -4.45 4.16 6.61
CA LEU A 86 -3.25 4.75 7.19
C LEU A 86 -2.03 4.42 6.33
N ALA A 87 -1.20 5.42 6.08
CA ALA A 87 0.03 5.28 5.33
C ALA A 87 1.24 5.07 6.26
N PRO A 88 2.30 4.43 5.77
CA PRO A 88 3.55 4.31 6.50
C PRO A 88 4.09 5.69 6.93
N GLY A 89 4.51 5.76 8.18
CA GLY A 89 5.09 6.97 8.74
C GLY A 89 4.12 7.89 9.48
N GLN A 90 2.81 7.69 9.35
CA GLN A 90 1.81 8.40 10.15
C GLN A 90 1.90 8.00 11.63
N ILE A 91 1.60 8.95 12.50
CA ILE A 91 1.59 8.76 13.96
C ILE A 91 0.16 8.59 14.41
N VAL A 92 -0.17 7.43 14.98
CA VAL A 92 -1.53 7.08 15.38
C VAL A 92 -1.59 6.83 16.88
N SER A 93 -2.61 7.34 17.55
CA SER A 93 -2.96 7.01 18.93
C SER A 93 -4.47 6.77 19.05
N PHE A 94 -4.85 5.82 19.91
CA PHE A 94 -6.24 5.44 20.11
C PHE A 94 -6.73 5.94 21.47
N ASP A 95 -7.72 6.82 21.47
CA ASP A 95 -8.22 7.44 22.70
C ASP A 95 -9.32 6.60 23.35
N LYS A 96 -10.30 6.14 22.56
CA LYS A 96 -11.44 5.37 23.08
C LYS A 96 -11.94 4.40 22.00
N ILE A 97 -12.15 3.15 22.41
CA ILE A 97 -12.74 2.09 21.58
C ILE A 97 -13.93 1.53 22.35
N SER A 98 -15.10 1.47 21.73
CA SER A 98 -16.29 0.90 22.38
C SER A 98 -16.18 -0.63 22.51
N ALA A 99 -16.86 -1.20 23.47
CA ALA A 99 -16.80 -2.66 23.74
C ALA A 99 -17.38 -3.50 22.59
N ASP A 100 -18.25 -2.94 21.79
CA ASP A 100 -18.87 -3.56 20.63
C ASP A 100 -18.13 -3.28 19.32
N PHE A 101 -17.02 -2.53 19.36
CA PHE A 101 -16.21 -2.22 18.17
C PHE A 101 -15.77 -3.49 17.46
N ASP A 102 -15.98 -3.52 16.14
CA ASP A 102 -15.53 -4.59 15.28
C ASP A 102 -15.10 -4.05 13.91
N ALA A 103 -14.08 -4.67 13.35
CA ALA A 103 -13.53 -4.28 12.06
C ALA A 103 -12.74 -5.43 11.44
N MET A 104 -12.70 -5.47 10.12
CA MET A 104 -11.69 -6.23 9.39
C MET A 104 -10.46 -5.34 9.22
N ILE A 105 -9.30 -5.84 9.62
CA ILE A 105 -8.03 -5.11 9.59
C ILE A 105 -7.08 -5.83 8.65
N VAL A 106 -6.50 -5.05 7.74
CA VAL A 106 -5.49 -5.53 6.79
C VAL A 106 -4.24 -4.67 6.93
N PHE A 107 -3.11 -5.30 7.20
CA PHE A 107 -1.79 -4.68 7.12
C PHE A 107 -1.10 -5.11 5.84
N LEU A 108 -0.55 -4.16 5.11
CA LEU A 108 0.13 -4.39 3.84
C LEU A 108 1.52 -3.81 3.87
N SER A 109 2.51 -4.60 3.47
CA SER A 109 3.87 -4.10 3.30
C SER A 109 3.92 -3.01 2.24
N LYS A 110 4.94 -2.14 2.31
CA LYS A 110 5.22 -1.19 1.22
C LYS A 110 5.41 -1.92 -0.09
N ARG A 111 6.16 -3.03 -0.07
CA ARG A 111 6.43 -3.86 -1.25
C ARG A 111 5.17 -4.43 -1.87
N PHE A 112 4.20 -4.87 -1.04
CA PHE A 112 2.91 -5.36 -1.53
C PHE A 112 2.16 -4.29 -2.31
N ILE A 113 2.00 -3.10 -1.73
CA ILE A 113 1.32 -1.96 -2.37
C ILE A 113 2.07 -1.52 -3.64
N GLU A 114 3.39 -1.48 -3.60
CA GLU A 114 4.24 -1.15 -4.74
C GLU A 114 4.01 -2.10 -5.92
N ASN A 115 3.95 -3.39 -5.64
CA ASN A 115 3.66 -4.39 -6.66
C ASN A 115 2.24 -4.25 -7.22
N LEU A 116 1.25 -3.94 -6.38
CA LEU A 116 -0.12 -3.64 -6.84
C LEU A 116 -0.17 -2.47 -7.80
N LEU A 117 0.48 -1.38 -7.44
CA LEU A 117 0.41 -0.12 -8.20
C LEU A 117 1.05 -0.20 -9.60
N VAL A 118 1.91 -1.18 -9.83
CA VAL A 118 2.47 -1.44 -11.18
C VAL A 118 1.40 -1.92 -12.16
N TYR A 119 0.41 -2.67 -11.68
CA TYR A 119 -0.69 -3.17 -12.53
C TYR A 119 -1.78 -2.12 -12.79
N VAL A 120 -1.73 -0.97 -12.11
CA VAL A 120 -2.74 0.08 -12.27
C VAL A 120 -2.44 0.93 -13.51
N ASN A 121 -3.30 0.86 -14.52
CA ASN A 121 -3.21 1.72 -15.70
C ASN A 121 -3.78 3.11 -15.40
N GLY A 122 -2.89 4.10 -15.20
CA GLY A 122 -3.22 5.53 -15.28
C GLY A 122 -3.92 6.17 -14.08
N SER A 123 -4.66 5.45 -13.28
CA SER A 123 -5.32 6.00 -12.08
C SER A 123 -5.11 5.08 -10.90
N VAL A 124 -4.44 5.57 -9.88
CA VAL A 124 -4.40 4.87 -8.60
C VAL A 124 -5.79 4.97 -8.00
N PRO A 125 -6.52 3.83 -7.81
CA PRO A 125 -7.91 3.87 -7.34
C PRO A 125 -8.05 4.28 -5.87
N PHE A 126 -6.93 4.59 -5.21
CA PHE A 126 -6.94 4.98 -3.80
C PHE A 126 -5.82 6.00 -3.53
N ARG A 127 -6.06 6.88 -2.58
CA ARG A 127 -5.11 7.86 -2.07
C ARG A 127 -4.58 7.37 -0.72
N PHE A 128 -3.27 7.47 -0.54
CA PHE A 128 -2.63 7.26 0.75
C PHE A 128 -2.13 8.61 1.27
N GLY A 129 -2.37 8.88 2.55
CA GLY A 129 -1.63 9.92 3.28
C GLY A 129 -2.12 11.36 3.16
N SER A 130 -3.24 11.65 2.50
CA SER A 130 -3.85 12.97 2.66
C SER A 130 -4.78 12.99 3.87
N HIS A 131 -4.60 13.95 4.78
CA HIS A 131 -5.44 14.12 5.96
C HIS A 131 -6.94 14.25 5.61
N HIS A 132 -7.26 14.79 4.44
CA HIS A 132 -8.64 14.97 4.00
C HIS A 132 -9.38 13.69 3.57
N ASN A 133 -8.68 12.56 3.38
CA ASN A 133 -9.28 11.29 2.92
C ASN A 133 -8.87 10.09 3.78
N LEU A 134 -8.60 10.31 5.07
CA LEU A 134 -8.24 9.24 6.00
C LEU A 134 -9.40 8.29 6.25
N ILE A 135 -10.61 8.85 6.38
CA ILE A 135 -11.85 8.10 6.58
C ILE A 135 -12.69 8.23 5.32
N GLU A 136 -12.95 7.10 4.69
CA GLU A 136 -13.93 7.03 3.61
C GLU A 136 -15.21 6.44 4.18
N HIS A 137 -16.29 7.21 4.07
CA HIS A 137 -17.63 6.71 4.33
C HIS A 137 -18.10 5.93 3.11
N TYR A 138 -18.50 4.71 3.33
CA TYR A 138 -19.23 3.94 2.33
C TYR A 138 -20.71 4.13 2.61
N GLU A 139 -21.45 4.73 1.69
CA GLU A 139 -22.89 4.51 1.59
C GLU A 139 -23.10 3.09 1.05
N VAL A 140 -22.68 2.10 1.81
CA VAL A 140 -22.98 0.72 1.47
C VAL A 140 -24.38 0.45 1.97
N ASP A 141 -25.25 0.07 1.06
CA ASP A 141 -26.45 -0.64 1.44
C ASP A 141 -26.03 -1.78 2.38
N ALA A 142 -26.59 -1.79 3.61
CA ALA A 142 -26.25 -2.82 4.60
C ALA A 142 -26.46 -4.26 4.06
N THR A 143 -27.16 -4.39 2.95
CA THR A 143 -27.40 -5.63 2.23
C THR A 143 -26.37 -5.94 1.15
N ASP A 144 -25.44 -5.01 0.83
CA ASP A 144 -24.39 -5.25 -0.17
C ASP A 144 -23.38 -6.30 0.33
N PRO A 145 -23.33 -7.49 -0.28
CA PRO A 145 -22.42 -8.55 0.12
C PRO A 145 -20.98 -8.28 -0.34
N THR A 146 -20.75 -7.30 -1.20
CA THR A 146 -19.48 -7.11 -1.93
C THR A 146 -18.26 -6.99 -1.02
N PRO A 147 -18.23 -6.16 0.03
CA PRO A 147 -17.07 -6.09 0.93
C PRO A 147 -16.75 -7.42 1.59
N ASN A 148 -17.78 -8.15 2.05
CA ASN A 148 -17.61 -9.45 2.68
C ASN A 148 -17.10 -10.52 1.69
N LEU A 149 -17.53 -10.47 0.43
CA LEU A 149 -17.05 -11.37 -0.62
C LEU A 149 -15.55 -11.20 -0.86
N PHE A 150 -15.06 -9.97 -0.97
CA PHE A 150 -13.63 -9.71 -1.14
C PHE A 150 -12.81 -10.21 0.04
N PHE A 151 -13.22 -9.89 1.28
CA PHE A 151 -12.51 -10.35 2.47
C PHE A 151 -12.52 -11.87 2.59
N ASN A 152 -13.64 -12.53 2.31
CA ASN A 152 -13.74 -13.99 2.34
C ASN A 152 -12.86 -14.63 1.26
N ALA A 153 -12.80 -14.07 0.06
CA ALA A 153 -11.93 -14.56 -1.01
C ALA A 153 -10.45 -14.46 -0.62
N VAL A 154 -10.03 -13.31 -0.05
CA VAL A 154 -8.67 -13.12 0.45
C VAL A 154 -8.38 -14.12 1.56
N LYS A 155 -9.26 -14.22 2.58
CA LYS A 155 -9.10 -15.13 3.71
C LYS A 155 -8.98 -16.60 3.28
N HIS A 156 -9.83 -17.03 2.33
CA HIS A 156 -9.78 -18.38 1.77
C HIS A 156 -8.45 -18.67 1.11
N CYS A 157 -7.98 -17.75 0.25
CA CYS A 157 -6.72 -17.91 -0.44
C CYS A 157 -5.51 -17.88 0.50
N LEU A 158 -5.53 -17.04 1.55
CA LEU A 158 -4.44 -16.98 2.53
C LEU A 158 -4.26 -18.30 3.28
N ARG A 159 -5.35 -19.05 3.51
CA ARG A 159 -5.34 -20.35 4.18
C ARG A 159 -4.89 -21.50 3.30
N ASP A 160 -5.02 -21.39 2.00
CA ASP A 160 -4.51 -22.40 1.05
C ASP A 160 -3.00 -22.26 0.86
N LYS A 161 -2.24 -22.72 1.87
CA LYS A 161 -0.77 -22.66 1.88
C LYS A 161 -0.13 -23.48 0.76
N ALA A 162 -0.83 -24.44 0.17
CA ALA A 162 -0.33 -25.26 -0.93
C ALA A 162 -0.37 -24.54 -2.28
N ASN A 163 -1.16 -23.50 -2.44
CA ASN A 163 -1.29 -22.74 -3.67
C ASN A 163 -0.06 -21.81 -3.87
N PRO A 164 0.79 -22.04 -4.88
CA PRO A 164 1.97 -21.21 -5.14
C PRO A 164 1.62 -19.80 -5.63
N TYR A 165 0.37 -19.56 -6.08
CA TYR A 165 -0.10 -18.29 -6.63
C TYR A 165 -0.91 -17.45 -5.62
N ARG A 166 -0.82 -17.76 -4.33
CA ARG A 166 -1.57 -17.04 -3.28
C ARG A 166 -1.35 -15.53 -3.32
N LEU A 167 -0.10 -15.11 -3.44
CA LEU A 167 0.25 -13.68 -3.47
C LEU A 167 -0.41 -12.99 -4.66
N GLN A 168 -0.29 -13.57 -5.86
CA GLN A 168 -0.87 -13.01 -7.09
C GLN A 168 -2.40 -12.95 -7.00
N PHE A 169 -3.04 -14.03 -6.51
CA PHE A 169 -4.48 -14.06 -6.32
C PHE A 169 -4.94 -12.92 -5.39
N VAL A 170 -4.32 -12.80 -4.23
CA VAL A 170 -4.66 -11.75 -3.26
C VAL A 170 -4.44 -10.37 -3.85
N GLN A 171 -3.36 -10.14 -4.59
CA GLN A 171 -3.10 -8.88 -5.28
C GLN A 171 -4.24 -8.53 -6.26
N HIS A 172 -4.73 -9.47 -7.07
CA HIS A 172 -5.81 -9.23 -8.01
C HIS A 172 -7.16 -8.99 -7.32
N VAL A 173 -7.46 -9.72 -6.24
CA VAL A 173 -8.67 -9.49 -5.44
C VAL A 173 -8.63 -8.11 -4.77
N MET A 174 -7.50 -7.73 -4.20
CA MET A 174 -7.32 -6.39 -3.62
C MET A 174 -7.48 -5.29 -4.67
N MET A 175 -6.96 -5.50 -5.89
CA MET A 175 -7.18 -4.58 -7.01
C MET A 175 -8.67 -4.47 -7.39
N ALA A 176 -9.37 -5.60 -7.48
CA ALA A 176 -10.81 -5.60 -7.74
C ALA A 176 -11.58 -4.84 -6.66
N MET A 177 -11.23 -5.02 -5.39
CA MET A 177 -11.79 -4.28 -4.27
C MET A 177 -11.55 -2.77 -4.40
N PHE A 178 -10.33 -2.36 -4.73
CA PHE A 178 -10.01 -0.95 -4.92
C PHE A 178 -10.77 -0.32 -6.09
N TYR A 179 -10.93 -1.02 -7.20
CA TYR A 179 -11.73 -0.53 -8.33
C TYR A 179 -13.22 -0.48 -7.99
N SER A 180 -13.74 -1.46 -7.25
CA SER A 180 -15.12 -1.45 -6.78
C SER A 180 -15.39 -0.25 -5.88
N SER A 181 -14.49 0.05 -4.94
CA SER A 181 -14.61 1.21 -4.05
C SER A 181 -14.46 2.56 -4.78
N SER A 182 -13.79 2.62 -5.92
CA SER A 182 -13.65 3.86 -6.70
C SER A 182 -14.95 4.29 -7.37
N LYS A 183 -15.86 3.37 -7.71
CA LYS A 183 -17.19 3.70 -8.25
C LYS A 183 -18.06 4.47 -7.26
N ILE A 184 -17.90 4.22 -5.97
CA ILE A 184 -18.67 4.89 -4.91
C ILE A 184 -18.33 6.38 -4.86
N ARG A 185 -17.13 6.78 -5.31
CA ARG A 185 -16.68 8.18 -5.30
C ARG A 185 -17.20 9.04 -6.45
N GLU A 186 -17.64 8.44 -7.56
CA GLU A 186 -18.23 9.20 -8.67
C GLU A 186 -19.65 9.70 -8.33
N PHE A 187 -20.30 9.10 -7.33
CA PHE A 187 -21.59 9.57 -6.81
C PHE A 187 -21.47 10.69 -5.77
N ASP A 188 -20.34 10.81 -5.07
CA ASP A 188 -20.05 12.02 -4.32
C ASP A 188 -19.76 13.14 -5.33
N ASN A 189 -20.76 14.00 -5.52
CA ASN A 189 -20.70 15.26 -6.26
C ASN A 189 -19.72 16.24 -5.57
N GLU A 190 -18.52 15.82 -5.25
CA GLU A 190 -17.44 16.75 -4.99
C GLU A 190 -17.12 17.45 -6.31
N THR A 191 -17.52 18.70 -6.33
CA THR A 191 -17.18 19.64 -7.39
C THR A 191 -15.71 19.45 -7.81
N PRO A 192 -15.37 19.57 -9.13
CA PRO A 192 -14.02 19.45 -9.64
C PRO A 192 -12.96 20.29 -8.92
N GLN A 193 -13.38 21.21 -8.07
CA GLN A 193 -12.60 22.11 -7.25
C GLN A 193 -11.91 21.50 -6.03
N ALA A 194 -12.27 20.28 -5.60
CA ALA A 194 -11.68 19.64 -4.41
C ALA A 194 -10.48 18.73 -4.71
N ARG A 195 -10.07 18.55 -5.96
CA ARG A 195 -8.82 17.85 -6.29
C ARG A 195 -7.66 18.79 -5.97
N SER A 196 -6.88 18.45 -4.95
CA SER A 196 -5.70 19.26 -4.66
C SER A 196 -4.75 19.20 -5.87
N ASN A 197 -4.09 20.32 -6.19
CA ASN A 197 -3.06 20.34 -7.24
C ASN A 197 -1.99 19.26 -7.04
N ALA A 198 -1.75 18.86 -5.79
CA ALA A 198 -0.85 17.78 -5.42
C ALA A 198 -1.31 16.41 -5.94
N ASP A 199 -2.59 16.10 -5.86
CA ASP A 199 -3.14 14.84 -6.37
C ASP A 199 -3.05 14.75 -7.90
N VAL A 200 -3.34 15.85 -8.58
CA VAL A 200 -3.23 15.94 -10.04
C VAL A 200 -1.78 15.72 -10.46
N LEU A 201 -0.85 16.47 -9.87
CA LEU A 201 0.58 16.36 -10.15
C LEU A 201 1.14 14.96 -9.86
N SER A 202 0.69 14.33 -8.75
CA SER A 202 1.12 12.96 -8.42
C SER A 202 0.64 11.95 -9.46
N LYS A 203 -0.60 12.07 -9.96
CA LYS A 203 -1.13 11.22 -11.02
C LYS A 203 -0.39 11.42 -12.35
N GLU A 204 -0.21 12.66 -12.77
CA GLU A 204 0.52 12.99 -14.00
C GLU A 204 1.96 12.46 -13.95
N PHE A 205 2.63 12.59 -12.79
CA PHE A 205 3.94 12.01 -12.58
C PHE A 205 3.94 10.49 -12.77
N LEU A 206 2.97 9.76 -12.18
CA LEU A 206 2.90 8.30 -12.31
C LEU A 206 2.65 7.85 -13.76
N VAL A 207 1.86 8.61 -14.51
CA VAL A 207 1.67 8.39 -15.97
C VAL A 207 2.98 8.57 -16.72
N LEU A 208 3.65 9.72 -16.51
CA LEU A 208 4.94 10.00 -17.14
C LEU A 208 6.01 8.96 -16.81
N VAL A 209 6.05 8.47 -15.55
CA VAL A 209 6.98 7.41 -15.18
C VAL A 209 6.74 6.15 -16.02
N LYS A 210 5.48 5.71 -16.16
CA LYS A 210 5.16 4.53 -16.98
C LYS A 210 5.59 4.65 -18.44
N GLU A 211 5.46 5.83 -19.00
CA GLU A 211 5.80 6.09 -20.39
C GLU A 211 7.31 6.18 -20.62
N HIS A 212 8.05 6.71 -19.65
CA HIS A 212 9.44 7.11 -19.85
C HIS A 212 10.49 6.37 -19.03
N PHE A 213 10.14 5.57 -18.01
CA PHE A 213 11.10 4.95 -17.06
C PHE A 213 12.18 4.09 -17.73
N ARG A 214 11.89 3.51 -18.89
CA ARG A 214 12.89 2.72 -19.62
C ARG A 214 14.07 3.57 -20.11
N LYS A 215 13.79 4.82 -20.49
CA LYS A 215 14.78 5.76 -21.05
C LYS A 215 15.24 6.79 -20.02
N GLU A 216 14.33 7.29 -19.21
CA GLU A 216 14.52 8.40 -18.29
C GLU A 216 14.46 7.95 -16.84
N ARG A 217 15.55 8.13 -16.09
CA ARG A 217 15.66 7.77 -14.67
C ARG A 217 15.88 8.95 -13.76
N GLN A 218 16.20 10.13 -14.33
CA GLN A 218 16.45 11.32 -13.56
C GLN A 218 15.15 12.04 -13.19
N LEU A 219 14.97 12.30 -11.92
CA LEU A 219 13.79 13.02 -11.40
C LEU A 219 13.61 14.38 -12.09
N LYS A 220 14.71 15.00 -12.53
CA LYS A 220 14.70 16.28 -13.22
C LYS A 220 13.83 16.23 -14.49
N PHE A 221 13.95 15.20 -15.32
CA PHE A 221 13.14 15.04 -16.52
C PHE A 221 11.63 15.15 -16.23
N TYR A 222 11.16 14.42 -15.22
CA TYR A 222 9.75 14.41 -14.83
C TYR A 222 9.30 15.74 -14.25
N ALA A 223 10.15 16.37 -13.45
CA ALA A 223 9.87 17.67 -12.87
C ALA A 223 9.79 18.78 -13.94
N ASP A 224 10.71 18.77 -14.90
CA ASP A 224 10.72 19.69 -16.03
C ASP A 224 9.46 19.49 -16.91
N SER A 225 9.06 18.24 -17.17
CA SER A 225 7.83 17.90 -17.92
C SER A 225 6.56 18.40 -17.23
N LEU A 226 6.55 18.49 -15.91
CA LEU A 226 5.44 18.98 -15.10
C LEU A 226 5.57 20.48 -14.74
N CYS A 227 6.59 21.16 -15.28
CA CYS A 227 6.86 22.58 -15.01
C CYS A 227 7.03 22.91 -13.51
N ILE A 228 7.61 21.99 -12.73
CA ILE A 228 7.86 22.15 -11.28
C ILE A 228 9.29 21.80 -10.91
N THR A 229 9.69 22.11 -9.67
CA THR A 229 11.02 21.73 -9.17
C THR A 229 11.07 20.25 -8.76
N PRO A 230 12.22 19.54 -8.91
CA PRO A 230 12.39 18.17 -8.46
C PRO A 230 12.10 17.98 -6.97
N ARG A 231 12.44 18.98 -6.14
CA ARG A 231 12.19 18.96 -4.70
C ARG A 231 10.69 19.00 -4.40
N TYR A 232 9.94 19.84 -5.10
CA TYR A 232 8.48 19.95 -4.95
C TYR A 232 7.80 18.67 -5.43
N LEU A 233 8.17 18.16 -6.59
CA LEU A 233 7.66 16.89 -7.11
C LEU A 233 7.89 15.74 -6.12
N SER A 234 9.11 15.59 -5.59
CA SER A 234 9.42 14.52 -4.65
C SER A 234 8.59 14.61 -3.36
N ARG A 235 8.36 15.83 -2.86
CA ARG A 235 7.51 16.06 -1.70
C ARG A 235 6.06 15.67 -1.98
N VAL A 236 5.47 16.20 -3.05
CA VAL A 236 4.07 15.95 -3.43
C VAL A 236 3.82 14.46 -3.64
N VAL A 237 4.68 13.78 -4.41
CA VAL A 237 4.53 12.34 -4.67
C VAL A 237 4.63 11.56 -3.36
N LYS A 238 5.53 11.92 -2.46
CA LYS A 238 5.68 11.25 -1.17
C LYS A 238 4.46 11.46 -0.27
N GLU A 239 3.91 12.67 -0.23
CA GLU A 239 2.69 12.99 0.53
C GLU A 239 1.48 12.21 0.00
N CYS A 240 1.34 12.07 -1.32
CA CYS A 240 0.22 11.37 -1.94
C CYS A 240 0.35 9.84 -1.98
N THR A 241 1.59 9.31 -2.04
CA THR A 241 1.83 7.87 -2.29
C THR A 241 2.59 7.15 -1.17
N GLY A 242 3.09 7.87 -0.19
CA GLY A 242 3.95 7.33 0.87
C GLY A 242 5.39 7.05 0.44
N SER A 243 5.73 7.17 -0.86
CA SER A 243 7.05 6.89 -1.43
C SER A 243 7.56 8.06 -2.26
N SER A 244 8.87 8.28 -2.24
CA SER A 244 9.46 9.36 -3.03
C SER A 244 9.34 9.11 -4.54
N ALA A 245 9.34 10.19 -5.32
CA ALA A 245 9.30 10.08 -6.78
C ALA A 245 10.48 9.25 -7.35
N ALA A 246 11.66 9.36 -6.75
CA ALA A 246 12.83 8.56 -7.16
C ALA A 246 12.61 7.06 -6.92
N GLU A 247 12.01 6.69 -5.79
CA GLU A 247 11.66 5.29 -5.51
C GLU A 247 10.64 4.75 -6.51
N TRP A 248 9.68 5.55 -6.95
CA TRP A 248 8.72 5.14 -8.00
C TRP A 248 9.38 4.84 -9.33
N ILE A 249 10.25 5.74 -9.82
CA ILE A 249 11.00 5.52 -11.05
C ILE A 249 11.81 4.22 -10.95
N GLU A 250 12.53 4.06 -9.84
CA GLU A 250 13.38 2.90 -9.61
C GLU A 250 12.61 1.58 -9.57
N ARG A 251 11.42 1.56 -8.97
CA ARG A 251 10.54 0.39 -8.95
C ARG A 251 10.12 -0.04 -10.34
N CYS A 252 9.67 0.90 -11.17
CA CYS A 252 9.27 0.59 -12.54
C CYS A 252 10.44 -0.07 -13.31
N VAL A 253 11.65 0.45 -13.17
CA VAL A 253 12.84 -0.12 -13.78
C VAL A 253 13.14 -1.53 -13.27
N VAL A 254 13.06 -1.76 -11.96
CA VAL A 254 13.34 -3.08 -11.37
C VAL A 254 12.29 -4.11 -11.77
N LEU A 255 11.02 -3.73 -11.81
CA LEU A 255 9.94 -4.64 -12.20
C LEU A 255 10.03 -5.06 -13.65
N GLU A 256 10.30 -4.10 -14.54
CA GLU A 256 10.54 -4.40 -15.95
C GLU A 256 11.76 -5.30 -16.12
N ALA A 257 12.87 -5.01 -15.43
CA ALA A 257 14.05 -5.85 -15.44
C ALA A 257 13.75 -7.29 -14.99
N ARG A 258 12.97 -7.47 -13.94
CA ARG A 258 12.52 -8.78 -13.47
C ARG A 258 11.66 -9.49 -14.51
N ALA A 259 10.73 -8.79 -15.15
CA ALA A 259 9.88 -9.32 -16.20
C ALA A 259 10.71 -9.78 -17.39
N LEU A 260 11.60 -8.94 -17.91
CA LEU A 260 12.49 -9.27 -19.03
C LEU A 260 13.41 -10.46 -18.71
N LEU A 261 13.93 -10.53 -17.47
CA LEU A 261 14.79 -11.64 -17.03
C LEU A 261 14.05 -12.97 -17.00
N LYS A 262 12.76 -12.99 -16.70
CA LYS A 262 11.96 -14.21 -16.54
C LYS A 262 11.18 -14.60 -17.79
N SER A 263 10.66 -13.62 -18.52
CA SER A 263 9.75 -13.87 -19.65
C SER A 263 10.42 -13.84 -21.02
N THR A 264 11.73 -13.52 -21.11
CA THR A 264 12.44 -13.41 -22.39
C THR A 264 13.77 -14.15 -22.40
N ASN A 265 14.23 -14.48 -23.61
CA ASN A 265 15.59 -15.03 -23.86
C ASN A 265 16.65 -13.94 -24.08
N MET A 266 16.34 -12.66 -23.82
CA MET A 266 17.29 -11.57 -23.95
C MET A 266 18.51 -11.79 -23.07
N THR A 267 19.70 -11.53 -23.60
CA THR A 267 20.93 -11.53 -22.79
C THR A 267 20.88 -10.41 -21.73
N ILE A 268 21.70 -10.52 -20.70
CA ILE A 268 21.80 -9.46 -19.68
C ILE A 268 22.22 -8.13 -20.30
N GLN A 269 23.07 -8.17 -21.34
CA GLN A 269 23.47 -6.99 -22.11
C GLN A 269 22.26 -6.37 -22.82
N GLN A 270 21.48 -7.17 -23.55
CA GLN A 270 20.29 -6.68 -24.25
C GLN A 270 19.27 -6.06 -23.30
N ILE A 271 19.05 -6.65 -22.12
CA ILE A 271 18.18 -6.06 -21.09
C ILE A 271 18.76 -4.73 -20.58
N SER A 272 20.07 -4.67 -20.38
CA SER A 272 20.75 -3.43 -19.99
C SER A 272 20.54 -2.32 -21.04
N ASP A 273 20.64 -2.66 -22.32
CA ASP A 273 20.46 -1.73 -23.44
C ASP A 273 18.99 -1.32 -23.58
N GLU A 274 18.05 -2.27 -23.49
CA GLU A 274 16.60 -2.01 -23.52
C GLU A 274 16.16 -1.04 -22.42
N LEU A 275 16.74 -1.19 -21.23
CA LEU A 275 16.50 -0.32 -20.09
C LEU A 275 17.43 0.91 -20.07
N ASN A 276 18.12 1.20 -21.16
CA ASN A 276 18.96 2.37 -21.34
C ASN A 276 20.01 2.56 -20.23
N PHE A 277 20.66 1.48 -19.77
CA PHE A 277 21.80 1.58 -18.85
C PHE A 277 23.10 1.83 -19.63
N PRO A 278 24.06 2.60 -19.05
CA PRO A 278 25.34 2.88 -19.71
C PRO A 278 26.18 1.63 -20.02
N SER A 279 25.98 0.55 -19.27
CA SER A 279 26.61 -0.76 -19.49
C SER A 279 25.92 -1.86 -18.68
N GLN A 280 26.13 -3.11 -19.10
CA GLN A 280 25.72 -4.30 -18.34
C GLN A 280 26.22 -4.29 -16.89
N THR A 281 27.41 -3.76 -16.65
CA THR A 281 27.98 -3.67 -15.29
C THR A 281 27.20 -2.71 -14.41
N PHE A 282 26.80 -1.55 -14.94
CA PHE A 282 25.95 -0.61 -14.23
C PHE A 282 24.57 -1.20 -13.93
N PHE A 283 23.96 -1.83 -14.91
CA PHE A 283 22.68 -2.55 -14.71
C PHE A 283 22.81 -3.63 -13.63
N GLY A 284 23.87 -4.46 -13.70
CA GLY A 284 24.09 -5.53 -12.72
C GLY A 284 24.21 -5.02 -11.28
N LYS A 285 24.99 -3.94 -11.07
CA LYS A 285 25.14 -3.30 -9.76
C LYS A 285 23.82 -2.69 -9.26
N TYR A 286 23.11 -1.99 -10.15
CA TYR A 286 21.82 -1.39 -9.86
C TYR A 286 20.79 -2.44 -9.43
N PHE A 287 20.63 -3.49 -10.22
CA PHE A 287 19.69 -4.58 -9.97
C PHE A 287 20.02 -5.33 -8.66
N LYS A 288 21.30 -5.69 -8.46
CA LYS A 288 21.75 -6.39 -7.24
C LYS A 288 21.48 -5.56 -5.98
N ARG A 289 21.72 -4.25 -6.01
CA ARG A 289 21.46 -3.35 -4.88
C ARG A 289 19.98 -3.36 -4.47
N ARG A 290 19.06 -3.54 -5.41
CA ARG A 290 17.60 -3.46 -5.18
C ARG A 290 16.91 -4.80 -4.96
N VAL A 291 17.45 -5.86 -5.58
CA VAL A 291 16.85 -7.19 -5.54
C VAL A 291 17.61 -8.12 -4.57
N GLY A 292 18.82 -7.73 -4.14
CA GLY A 292 19.66 -8.52 -3.27
C GLY A 292 20.54 -9.54 -4.02
N MET A 293 20.23 -9.86 -5.28
CA MET A 293 20.97 -10.82 -6.10
C MET A 293 21.23 -10.28 -7.50
N SER A 294 22.25 -10.85 -8.19
CA SER A 294 22.59 -10.43 -9.56
C SER A 294 21.49 -10.81 -10.56
N PRO A 295 21.40 -10.12 -11.72
CA PRO A 295 20.47 -10.50 -12.80
C PRO A 295 20.61 -11.96 -13.25
N LYS A 296 21.85 -12.48 -13.29
CA LYS A 296 22.15 -13.87 -13.67
C LYS A 296 21.60 -14.87 -12.64
N GLU A 297 21.81 -14.59 -11.36
CA GLU A 297 21.27 -15.41 -10.26
C GLU A 297 19.74 -15.36 -10.27
N TYR A 298 19.14 -14.17 -10.40
CA TYR A 298 17.69 -13.99 -10.45
C TYR A 298 17.06 -14.80 -11.59
N ARG A 299 17.67 -14.83 -12.78
CA ARG A 299 17.19 -15.63 -13.92
C ARG A 299 17.16 -17.13 -13.63
N ARG A 300 18.08 -17.64 -12.80
CA ARG A 300 18.21 -19.07 -12.49
C ARG A 300 17.27 -19.58 -11.40
N VAL A 301 16.83 -18.71 -10.51
CA VAL A 301 16.05 -19.06 -9.30
C VAL A 301 14.55 -19.27 -9.60
N GLY A 302 14.11 -19.23 -10.84
CA GLY A 302 12.68 -19.47 -11.13
C GLY A 302 12.46 -20.37 -12.29
#